data_a0ee6607ef65462ecdb273c4c67415f8
#
_entry.id   a0ee6607ef65462ecdb273c4c67415f8
#
_cell.length_a   1.000
_cell.length_b   1.000
_cell.length_c   1.000
_cell.angle_alpha   90.00
_cell.angle_beta   90.00
_cell.angle_gamma   90.00
#
_symmetry.space_group_name_H-M   'P 1'
#
loop_
_entity.id
_entity.type
_entity.pdbx_description
1 polymer ?
#
loop_
_entity_poly.entity_id
_entity_poly.type
_entity_poly.pdbx_seq_one_letter_code
_entity_poly.pdbx_strand_id
1 'polypeptide(L)'
;MVKDFVQELEWRGMIHTIMPGAKEQLQKEMTTAYLGIDPTADSLHIGHLVGVMILKHFQMCGHRPIALIGGATGMIGDPSGKSQERNLLDEATLRHNQEAIKNQLAKLIDFDSTADNHALLVNNYDWMKEFSFLDFARDIGKCITVNYMMAKDSVKKRFNGEGDGMSFTEFTYQLLQGYDFLHLYNEYNCKVQLGGADQWGNITTGTELIRRKLGSEAEAFAITCPLITKADGTKFGKTESGNVWLDARYTSPYKFYQFWLNVSDDDAKRYIKIFTLLDRETVEALIAEHDEAPHLRVLQKRLAEEVTMMIHSKEELEKAQAASNILFGNATSEALRSLDEATLLQVFEGVPQFTMSRADLGKPFVDVVADLCKVFPSKGECRKMVQGGGVQLNKEKVADAMREVTESDLIAGKYLLVQKGKKNYFLITVE
;
A
#
# COMPACT_ATOMS: atom_id res chain seq x y z
N MET A 1 -22.90 14.07 15.27
CA MET A 1 -22.03 15.24 15.18
C MET A 1 -20.99 14.97 14.09
N VAL A 2 -20.79 15.91 13.16
CA VAL A 2 -19.70 15.82 12.19
C VAL A 2 -18.39 15.91 12.97
N LYS A 3 -17.44 14.99 12.72
CA LYS A 3 -16.13 14.99 13.41
C LYS A 3 -15.28 16.14 12.88
N ASP A 4 -14.50 16.79 13.75
CA ASP A 4 -13.49 17.78 13.34
C ASP A 4 -12.33 17.05 12.65
N PHE A 5 -12.09 17.36 11.37
CA PHE A 5 -11.08 16.71 10.55
C PHE A 5 -9.66 16.89 11.10
N VAL A 6 -9.34 18.10 11.56
CA VAL A 6 -7.99 18.37 12.11
C VAL A 6 -7.78 17.57 13.39
N GLN A 7 -8.75 17.56 14.30
CA GLN A 7 -8.67 16.75 15.52
C GLN A 7 -8.58 15.26 15.23
N GLU A 8 -9.34 14.78 14.20
CA GLU A 8 -9.28 13.36 13.79
C GLU A 8 -7.88 12.99 13.29
N LEU A 9 -7.23 13.84 12.49
CA LEU A 9 -5.87 13.55 12.01
C LEU A 9 -4.80 13.78 13.08
N GLU A 10 -4.97 14.72 14.00
CA GLU A 10 -4.02 14.99 15.09
C GLU A 10 -3.85 13.76 16.00
N TRP A 11 -4.95 13.18 16.49
CA TRP A 11 -4.84 12.00 17.36
C TRP A 11 -4.32 10.75 16.62
N ARG A 12 -4.52 10.66 15.30
CA ARG A 12 -3.98 9.60 14.46
C ARG A 12 -2.49 9.78 14.16
N GLY A 13 -1.91 10.95 14.48
CA GLY A 13 -0.52 11.28 14.15
C GLY A 13 -0.31 11.53 12.65
N MET A 14 -1.35 11.98 11.96
CA MET A 14 -1.36 12.22 10.51
C MET A 14 -1.20 13.70 10.13
N ILE A 15 -0.86 14.57 11.06
CA ILE A 15 -0.57 15.98 10.81
C ILE A 15 0.95 16.23 10.93
N HIS A 16 1.54 16.82 9.87
CA HIS A 16 2.90 17.35 9.89
C HIS A 16 2.89 18.88 9.97
N THR A 17 2.20 19.53 9.03
CA THR A 17 2.10 20.99 8.96
C THR A 17 0.70 21.39 8.55
N ILE A 18 0.14 22.37 9.22
CA ILE A 18 -1.12 23.04 8.86
C ILE A 18 -0.82 24.50 8.61
N MET A 19 -1.24 25.01 7.46
CA MET A 19 -1.16 26.45 7.15
C MET A 19 -2.14 27.23 8.05
N PRO A 20 -1.73 28.38 8.61
CA PRO A 20 -2.63 29.23 9.40
C PRO A 20 -3.92 29.55 8.65
N GLY A 21 -5.06 29.50 9.33
CA GLY A 21 -6.40 29.70 8.74
C GLY A 21 -7.07 28.43 8.21
N ALA A 22 -6.32 27.34 7.96
CA ALA A 22 -6.88 26.10 7.43
C ALA A 22 -7.89 25.44 8.39
N LYS A 23 -7.61 25.45 9.67
CA LYS A 23 -8.49 24.87 10.70
C LYS A 23 -9.80 25.66 10.80
N GLU A 24 -9.71 26.96 10.82
CA GLU A 24 -10.85 27.87 10.86
C GLU A 24 -11.74 27.70 9.61
N GLN A 25 -11.14 27.57 8.42
CA GLN A 25 -11.86 27.28 7.18
C GLN A 25 -12.65 25.98 7.26
N LEU A 26 -12.01 24.89 7.75
CA LEU A 26 -12.65 23.59 7.88
C LEU A 26 -13.76 23.56 8.93
N GLN A 27 -13.69 24.39 9.94
CA GLN A 27 -14.74 24.52 10.96
C GLN A 27 -15.90 25.42 10.51
N LYS A 28 -15.65 26.31 9.56
CA LYS A 28 -16.61 27.31 9.09
C LYS A 28 -17.68 26.71 8.17
N GLU A 29 -17.26 25.83 7.25
CA GLU A 29 -18.14 25.30 6.20
C GLU A 29 -17.64 23.97 5.65
N MET A 30 -18.52 23.25 4.92
CA MET A 30 -18.07 22.15 4.08
C MET A 30 -17.05 22.67 3.08
N THR A 31 -15.84 22.18 3.16
CA THR A 31 -14.71 22.62 2.35
C THR A 31 -14.35 21.55 1.33
N THR A 32 -13.94 21.97 0.14
CA THR A 32 -13.36 21.09 -0.86
C THR A 32 -11.85 21.10 -0.72
N ALA A 33 -11.25 19.90 -0.68
CA ALA A 33 -9.80 19.70 -0.69
C ALA A 33 -9.39 18.67 -1.72
N TYR A 34 -8.15 18.76 -2.23
CA TYR A 34 -7.64 17.78 -3.16
C TYR A 34 -6.30 17.16 -2.71
N LEU A 35 -6.06 15.96 -3.22
CA LEU A 35 -4.79 15.27 -3.16
C LEU A 35 -4.46 14.74 -4.55
N GLY A 36 -3.24 15.01 -5.03
CA GLY A 36 -2.75 14.56 -6.33
C GLY A 36 -2.05 13.20 -6.23
N ILE A 37 -2.27 12.35 -7.22
CA ILE A 37 -1.66 11.03 -7.37
C ILE A 37 -1.14 10.89 -8.80
N ASP A 38 0.19 10.84 -8.96
CA ASP A 38 0.79 10.56 -10.26
C ASP A 38 0.68 9.06 -10.59
N PRO A 39 0.14 8.70 -11.77
CA PRO A 39 -0.13 7.32 -12.15
C PRO A 39 1.13 6.60 -12.66
N THR A 40 2.13 6.44 -11.80
CA THR A 40 3.44 5.85 -12.14
C THR A 40 3.43 4.33 -12.30
N ALA A 41 2.33 3.68 -11.93
CA ALA A 41 2.06 2.25 -12.11
C ALA A 41 0.54 2.03 -12.19
N ASP A 42 0.11 0.86 -12.66
CA ASP A 42 -1.30 0.45 -12.73
C ASP A 42 -1.86 -0.06 -11.39
N SER A 43 -1.18 0.22 -10.30
CA SER A 43 -1.64 -0.02 -8.93
C SER A 43 -1.07 1.01 -7.97
N LEU A 44 -1.84 1.32 -6.94
CA LEU A 44 -1.36 1.94 -5.74
C LEU A 44 -0.61 0.91 -4.87
N HIS A 45 0.32 1.38 -4.06
CA HIS A 45 0.95 0.60 -3.01
C HIS A 45 0.63 1.19 -1.62
N ILE A 46 0.96 0.48 -0.55
CA ILE A 46 0.60 0.92 0.81
C ILE A 46 1.16 2.30 1.19
N GLY A 47 2.22 2.78 0.56
CA GLY A 47 2.70 4.16 0.74
C GLY A 47 1.69 5.21 0.25
N HIS A 48 0.97 4.94 -0.84
CA HIS A 48 -0.10 5.81 -1.32
C HIS A 48 -1.36 5.72 -0.44
N LEU A 49 -1.55 4.58 0.26
CA LEU A 49 -2.72 4.36 1.10
C LEU A 49 -2.85 5.44 2.19
N VAL A 50 -1.76 6.02 2.66
CA VAL A 50 -1.79 7.16 3.60
C VAL A 50 -2.61 8.32 3.04
N GLY A 51 -2.33 8.74 1.81
CA GLY A 51 -3.06 9.81 1.13
C GLY A 51 -4.54 9.45 0.91
N VAL A 52 -4.81 8.20 0.55
CA VAL A 52 -6.20 7.71 0.38
C VAL A 52 -6.95 7.74 1.72
N MET A 53 -6.30 7.35 2.82
CA MET A 53 -6.90 7.43 4.17
C MET A 53 -7.19 8.87 4.59
N ILE A 54 -6.33 9.84 4.23
CA ILE A 54 -6.58 11.25 4.48
C ILE A 54 -7.84 11.72 3.74
N LEU A 55 -7.98 11.40 2.44
CA LEU A 55 -9.18 11.71 1.66
C LEU A 55 -10.43 11.03 2.26
N LYS A 56 -10.30 9.77 2.70
CA LYS A 56 -11.39 9.04 3.35
C LYS A 56 -11.84 9.71 4.63
N HIS A 57 -10.91 10.07 5.52
CA HIS A 57 -11.24 10.81 6.74
C HIS A 57 -11.83 12.19 6.44
N PHE A 58 -11.33 12.88 5.42
CA PHE A 58 -11.87 14.16 4.98
C PHE A 58 -13.36 14.04 4.59
N GLN A 59 -13.69 13.03 3.79
CA GLN A 59 -15.07 12.73 3.42
C GLN A 59 -15.93 12.37 4.63
N MET A 60 -15.43 11.48 5.53
CA MET A 60 -16.13 11.06 6.75
C MET A 60 -16.38 12.22 7.72
N CYS A 61 -15.54 13.26 7.70
CA CYS A 61 -15.71 14.50 8.45
C CYS A 61 -16.63 15.53 7.76
N GLY A 62 -17.34 15.13 6.70
CA GLY A 62 -18.36 15.96 6.05
C GLY A 62 -17.83 16.94 5.01
N HIS A 63 -16.56 16.85 4.63
CA HIS A 63 -15.94 17.65 3.59
C HIS A 63 -15.90 16.93 2.25
N ARG A 64 -15.73 17.68 1.15
CA ARG A 64 -15.68 17.13 -0.21
C ARG A 64 -14.25 16.88 -0.67
N PRO A 65 -13.80 15.62 -0.82
CA PRO A 65 -12.49 15.33 -1.38
C PRO A 65 -12.49 15.35 -2.90
N ILE A 66 -11.37 15.80 -3.48
CA ILE A 66 -11.03 15.61 -4.89
C ILE A 66 -9.80 14.71 -4.96
N ALA A 67 -9.91 13.58 -5.66
CA ALA A 67 -8.77 12.79 -6.07
C ALA A 67 -8.33 13.29 -7.46
N LEU A 68 -7.15 13.90 -7.53
CA LEU A 68 -6.57 14.37 -8.78
C LEU A 68 -5.61 13.31 -9.31
N ILE A 69 -5.89 12.80 -10.50
CA ILE A 69 -4.97 11.93 -11.22
C ILE A 69 -4.02 12.80 -12.04
N GLY A 70 -2.73 12.64 -11.81
CA GLY A 70 -1.67 13.40 -12.46
C GLY A 70 -1.39 12.91 -13.88
N GLY A 71 -2.34 13.05 -14.81
CA GLY A 71 -2.13 12.67 -16.21
C GLY A 71 -1.06 13.51 -16.89
N ALA A 72 -1.05 14.82 -16.69
CA ALA A 72 -0.02 15.71 -17.21
C ALA A 72 1.25 15.67 -16.36
N THR A 73 1.12 15.75 -15.03
CA THR A 73 2.27 15.72 -14.12
C THR A 73 3.00 14.38 -14.13
N GLY A 74 2.31 13.27 -14.37
CA GLY A 74 2.91 11.95 -14.58
C GLY A 74 3.81 11.86 -15.82
N MET A 75 3.58 12.70 -16.85
CA MET A 75 4.46 12.82 -18.02
C MET A 75 5.74 13.62 -17.71
N ILE A 76 5.75 14.40 -16.65
CA ILE A 76 6.88 15.24 -16.25
C ILE A 76 7.70 14.57 -15.15
N GLY A 77 7.03 14.01 -14.14
CA GLY A 77 7.65 13.36 -12.99
C GLY A 77 8.02 14.31 -11.85
N ASP A 78 7.45 14.06 -10.66
CA ASP A 78 7.70 14.85 -9.45
C ASP A 78 9.14 14.66 -8.95
N PRO A 79 9.94 15.74 -8.82
CA PRO A 79 11.30 15.68 -8.29
C PRO A 79 11.36 15.61 -6.76
N SER A 80 10.24 15.82 -6.05
CA SER A 80 10.19 15.89 -4.58
C SER A 80 10.67 14.59 -3.93
N GLY A 81 11.62 14.69 -3.00
CA GLY A 81 12.19 13.53 -2.30
C GLY A 81 13.02 12.58 -3.18
N LYS A 82 13.45 13.01 -4.39
CA LYS A 82 14.24 12.23 -5.34
C LYS A 82 15.59 12.84 -5.59
N SER A 83 16.59 11.98 -5.85
CA SER A 83 17.96 12.37 -6.25
C SER A 83 18.23 12.20 -7.75
N GLN A 84 17.34 11.48 -8.46
CA GLN A 84 17.47 11.17 -9.88
C GLN A 84 16.18 11.48 -10.64
N GLU A 85 16.29 11.82 -11.92
CA GLU A 85 15.17 12.04 -12.82
C GLU A 85 14.38 10.74 -13.06
N ARG A 86 13.07 10.87 -13.25
CA ARG A 86 12.19 9.71 -13.53
C ARG A 86 12.19 9.38 -15.01
N ASN A 87 12.04 8.08 -15.33
CA ASN A 87 11.69 7.66 -16.67
C ASN A 87 10.27 8.14 -16.99
N LEU A 88 10.13 8.78 -18.15
CA LEU A 88 8.83 9.27 -18.63
C LEU A 88 8.01 8.09 -19.15
N LEU A 89 6.73 8.09 -18.83
CA LEU A 89 5.76 7.10 -19.34
C LEU A 89 5.10 7.65 -20.61
N ASP A 90 4.74 6.76 -21.52
CA ASP A 90 3.95 7.14 -22.70
C ASP A 90 2.46 7.33 -22.32
N GLU A 91 1.71 8.01 -23.21
CA GLU A 91 0.31 8.38 -22.95
C GLU A 91 -0.58 7.15 -22.77
N ALA A 92 -0.36 6.07 -23.53
CA ALA A 92 -1.18 4.86 -23.43
C ALA A 92 -1.02 4.18 -22.06
N THR A 93 0.23 4.06 -21.60
CA THR A 93 0.54 3.54 -20.26
C THR A 93 -0.06 4.40 -19.16
N LEU A 94 0.04 5.73 -19.28
CA LEU A 94 -0.56 6.66 -18.30
C LEU A 94 -2.08 6.52 -18.21
N ARG A 95 -2.77 6.41 -19.36
CA ARG A 95 -4.23 6.20 -19.39
C ARG A 95 -4.63 4.87 -18.77
N HIS A 96 -3.89 3.80 -19.06
CA HIS A 96 -4.11 2.50 -18.43
C HIS A 96 -3.97 2.59 -16.90
N ASN A 97 -2.88 3.20 -16.43
CA ASN A 97 -2.62 3.38 -15.01
C ASN A 97 -3.69 4.24 -14.32
N GLN A 98 -4.15 5.31 -14.98
CA GLN A 98 -5.22 6.19 -14.46
C GLN A 98 -6.50 5.42 -14.20
N GLU A 99 -6.95 4.58 -15.14
CA GLU A 99 -8.18 3.81 -14.98
C GLU A 99 -8.04 2.75 -13.86
N ALA A 100 -6.89 2.10 -13.76
CA ALA A 100 -6.60 1.15 -12.70
C ALA A 100 -6.62 1.80 -11.31
N ILE A 101 -5.99 2.97 -11.15
CA ILE A 101 -5.98 3.74 -9.89
C ILE A 101 -7.39 4.22 -9.52
N LYS A 102 -8.16 4.72 -10.48
CA LYS A 102 -9.56 5.11 -10.29
C LYS A 102 -10.38 3.98 -9.68
N ASN A 103 -10.26 2.78 -10.24
CA ASN A 103 -10.99 1.61 -9.77
C ASN A 103 -10.57 1.18 -8.35
N GLN A 104 -9.32 1.42 -7.96
CA GLN A 104 -8.87 1.18 -6.58
C GLN A 104 -9.39 2.24 -5.60
N LEU A 105 -9.38 3.51 -5.99
CA LEU A 105 -9.90 4.61 -5.16
C LEU A 105 -11.41 4.48 -4.92
N ALA A 106 -12.17 4.07 -5.93
CA ALA A 106 -13.62 3.90 -5.84
C ALA A 106 -14.06 2.84 -4.81
N LYS A 107 -13.18 1.92 -4.42
CA LYS A 107 -13.46 0.97 -3.33
C LYS A 107 -13.44 1.62 -1.95
N LEU A 108 -12.72 2.72 -1.78
CA LEU A 108 -12.46 3.35 -0.48
C LEU A 108 -13.19 4.67 -0.31
N ILE A 109 -13.34 5.43 -1.38
CA ILE A 109 -13.88 6.79 -1.39
C ILE A 109 -15.21 6.76 -2.15
N ASP A 110 -16.22 7.41 -1.63
CA ASP A 110 -17.53 7.49 -2.26
C ASP A 110 -17.55 8.59 -3.33
N PHE A 111 -17.60 8.19 -4.59
CA PHE A 111 -17.69 9.07 -5.76
C PHE A 111 -19.11 9.16 -6.34
N ASP A 112 -19.98 8.19 -6.01
CA ASP A 112 -21.21 7.94 -6.76
C ASP A 112 -22.49 8.28 -5.99
N SER A 113 -22.40 8.55 -4.68
CA SER A 113 -23.58 8.89 -3.90
C SER A 113 -24.15 10.26 -4.23
N THR A 114 -25.37 10.51 -3.81
CA THR A 114 -26.03 11.81 -3.91
C THR A 114 -25.71 12.75 -2.74
N ALA A 115 -24.78 12.38 -1.88
CA ALA A 115 -24.37 13.22 -0.75
C ALA A 115 -23.67 14.49 -1.24
N ASP A 116 -23.91 15.62 -0.56
CA ASP A 116 -23.30 16.90 -0.94
C ASP A 116 -21.76 16.86 -0.95
N ASN A 117 -21.18 15.97 -0.14
CA ASN A 117 -19.74 15.76 -0.03
C ASN A 117 -19.23 14.53 -0.77
N HIS A 118 -19.97 14.02 -1.78
CA HIS A 118 -19.43 12.98 -2.66
C HIS A 118 -18.11 13.46 -3.27
N ALA A 119 -17.18 12.53 -3.45
CA ALA A 119 -15.86 12.84 -3.97
C ALA A 119 -15.89 13.13 -5.47
N LEU A 120 -14.92 13.89 -5.94
CA LEU A 120 -14.70 14.12 -7.36
C LEU A 120 -13.40 13.44 -7.79
N LEU A 121 -13.40 12.85 -8.97
CA LEU A 121 -12.22 12.36 -9.64
C LEU A 121 -11.94 13.25 -10.85
N VAL A 122 -10.74 13.83 -10.91
CA VAL A 122 -10.33 14.73 -11.99
C VAL A 122 -8.95 14.33 -12.51
N ASN A 123 -8.64 14.76 -13.73
CA ASN A 123 -7.37 14.50 -14.38
C ASN A 123 -6.76 15.82 -14.85
N ASN A 124 -5.57 16.17 -14.38
CA ASN A 124 -4.94 17.42 -14.76
C ASN A 124 -4.53 17.51 -16.24
N TYR A 125 -4.48 16.40 -16.96
CA TYR A 125 -4.30 16.40 -18.41
C TYR A 125 -5.44 17.14 -19.14
N ASP A 126 -6.65 17.13 -18.61
CA ASP A 126 -7.82 17.71 -19.26
C ASP A 126 -7.69 19.24 -19.43
N TRP A 127 -7.08 19.92 -18.48
CA TRP A 127 -6.81 21.37 -18.58
C TRP A 127 -5.40 21.71 -19.04
N MET A 128 -4.40 20.88 -18.74
CA MET A 128 -3.01 21.15 -19.13
C MET A 128 -2.77 21.03 -20.63
N LYS A 129 -3.46 20.11 -21.31
CA LYS A 129 -3.30 19.90 -22.77
C LYS A 129 -3.70 21.10 -23.60
N GLU A 130 -4.54 21.97 -23.05
CA GLU A 130 -5.04 23.17 -23.75
C GLU A 130 -4.02 24.34 -23.69
N PHE A 131 -2.98 24.26 -22.83
CA PHE A 131 -1.96 25.26 -22.75
C PHE A 131 -0.91 25.12 -23.84
N SER A 132 -0.69 26.19 -24.62
CA SER A 132 0.59 26.31 -25.32
C SER A 132 1.70 26.66 -24.32
N PHE A 133 2.93 26.33 -24.67
CA PHE A 133 4.10 26.74 -23.86
C PHE A 133 4.17 28.25 -23.64
N LEU A 134 3.84 29.04 -24.68
CA LEU A 134 3.84 30.50 -24.60
C LEU A 134 2.76 31.04 -23.65
N ASP A 135 1.57 30.48 -23.69
CA ASP A 135 0.49 30.88 -22.81
C ASP A 135 0.81 30.55 -21.35
N PHE A 136 1.33 29.34 -21.09
CA PHE A 136 1.72 28.94 -19.74
C PHE A 136 2.84 29.83 -19.19
N ALA A 137 3.88 30.11 -19.99
CA ALA A 137 5.00 30.97 -19.59
C ALA A 137 4.52 32.41 -19.32
N ARG A 138 3.62 32.95 -20.17
CA ARG A 138 3.07 34.31 -20.03
C ARG A 138 2.13 34.42 -18.84
N ASP A 139 1.22 33.45 -18.65
CA ASP A 139 0.10 33.62 -17.74
C ASP A 139 0.36 33.05 -16.33
N ILE A 140 1.19 32.02 -16.25
CA ILE A 140 1.58 31.34 -15.01
C ILE A 140 3.04 31.63 -14.64
N GLY A 141 3.97 31.43 -15.59
CA GLY A 141 5.40 31.55 -15.32
C GLY A 141 5.81 32.91 -14.76
N LYS A 142 5.23 34.02 -15.26
CA LYS A 142 5.55 35.34 -14.74
C LYS A 142 5.04 35.62 -13.33
N CYS A 143 4.10 34.83 -12.82
CA CYS A 143 3.51 35.04 -11.49
C CYS A 143 4.41 34.55 -10.37
N ILE A 144 5.28 33.58 -10.63
CA ILE A 144 6.21 33.00 -9.65
C ILE A 144 7.63 33.28 -10.08
N THR A 145 8.42 33.93 -9.22
CA THR A 145 9.81 34.28 -9.57
C THR A 145 10.72 33.06 -9.48
N VAL A 146 11.75 33.01 -10.33
CA VAL A 146 12.80 31.97 -10.28
C VAL A 146 13.43 31.89 -8.88
N ASN A 147 13.68 33.03 -8.23
CA ASN A 147 14.23 33.07 -6.87
C ASN A 147 13.32 32.38 -5.87
N TYR A 148 12.00 32.52 -5.99
CA TYR A 148 11.04 31.80 -5.14
C TYR A 148 11.10 30.30 -5.38
N MET A 149 11.18 29.88 -6.64
CA MET A 149 11.30 28.47 -7.01
C MET A 149 12.61 27.85 -6.52
N MET A 150 13.72 28.57 -6.69
CA MET A 150 15.06 28.16 -6.21
C MET A 150 15.17 28.04 -4.69
N ALA A 151 14.33 28.77 -3.95
CA ALA A 151 14.32 28.76 -2.49
C ALA A 151 13.69 27.48 -1.89
N LYS A 152 13.03 26.62 -2.70
CA LYS A 152 12.43 25.37 -2.24
C LYS A 152 13.49 24.34 -1.87
N ASP A 153 13.27 23.57 -0.80
CA ASP A 153 14.27 22.61 -0.29
C ASP A 153 14.60 21.50 -1.28
N SER A 154 13.59 21.02 -2.03
CA SER A 154 13.78 20.03 -3.09
C SER A 154 14.70 20.53 -4.22
N VAL A 155 14.60 21.81 -4.54
CA VAL A 155 15.43 22.47 -5.56
C VAL A 155 16.85 22.74 -5.01
N LYS A 156 16.95 23.35 -3.82
CA LYS A 156 18.25 23.67 -3.20
C LYS A 156 19.15 22.45 -3.07
N LYS A 157 18.64 21.31 -2.62
CA LYS A 157 19.42 20.06 -2.47
C LYS A 157 20.06 19.64 -3.79
N ARG A 158 19.32 19.68 -4.89
CA ARG A 158 19.80 19.29 -6.23
C ARG A 158 20.85 20.27 -6.77
N PHE A 159 20.71 21.57 -6.50
CA PHE A 159 21.68 22.60 -6.91
C PHE A 159 22.93 22.63 -6.02
N ASN A 160 22.88 22.17 -4.78
CA ASN A 160 24.02 22.11 -3.87
C ASN A 160 24.89 20.85 -4.04
N GLY A 161 24.68 20.06 -5.08
CA GLY A 161 25.48 18.88 -5.38
C GLY A 161 25.02 17.58 -4.73
N GLU A 162 23.83 17.56 -4.15
CA GLU A 162 23.20 16.34 -3.62
C GLU A 162 22.45 15.57 -4.74
N GLY A 163 23.10 15.27 -5.87
CA GLY A 163 22.52 14.52 -7.00
C GLY A 163 22.95 15.04 -8.37
N ASP A 164 22.32 14.54 -9.43
CA ASP A 164 22.68 14.75 -10.84
C ASP A 164 22.21 16.10 -11.43
N GLY A 165 21.98 17.13 -10.61
CA GLY A 165 21.37 18.37 -11.06
C GLY A 165 19.86 18.26 -11.26
N MET A 166 19.22 19.23 -11.91
CA MET A 166 17.78 19.27 -12.15
C MET A 166 17.51 19.73 -13.58
N SER A 167 16.74 18.98 -14.34
CA SER A 167 16.30 19.37 -15.67
C SER A 167 15.29 20.54 -15.60
N PHE A 168 15.15 21.27 -16.73
CA PHE A 168 14.10 22.28 -16.84
C PHE A 168 12.70 21.67 -16.61
N THR A 169 12.49 20.45 -17.09
CA THR A 169 11.24 19.69 -16.91
C THR A 169 10.92 19.50 -15.44
N GLU A 170 11.85 18.95 -14.66
CA GLU A 170 11.69 18.77 -13.21
C GLU A 170 11.52 20.11 -12.48
N PHE A 171 12.25 21.14 -12.88
CA PHE A 171 12.18 22.47 -12.27
C PHE A 171 10.79 23.11 -12.44
N THR A 172 10.16 22.90 -13.60
CA THR A 172 8.82 23.44 -13.89
C THR A 172 7.69 22.69 -13.20
N TYR A 173 7.93 21.48 -12.69
CA TYR A 173 6.89 20.64 -12.04
C TYR A 173 6.12 21.41 -10.96
N GLN A 174 6.81 22.17 -10.11
CA GLN A 174 6.16 22.96 -9.06
C GLN A 174 5.17 24.00 -9.59
N LEU A 175 5.36 24.51 -10.81
CA LEU A 175 4.41 25.44 -11.46
C LEU A 175 3.19 24.68 -11.99
N LEU A 176 3.37 23.48 -12.52
CA LEU A 176 2.26 22.64 -13.01
C LEU A 176 1.34 22.25 -11.85
N GLN A 177 1.88 21.74 -10.76
CA GLN A 177 1.10 21.41 -9.57
C GLN A 177 0.49 22.68 -8.93
N GLY A 178 1.20 23.80 -8.96
CA GLY A 178 0.66 25.09 -8.50
C GLY A 178 -0.53 25.56 -9.34
N TYR A 179 -0.49 25.34 -10.65
CA TYR A 179 -1.59 25.64 -11.54
C TYR A 179 -2.78 24.69 -11.32
N ASP A 180 -2.56 23.41 -11.05
CA ASP A 180 -3.62 22.48 -10.67
C ASP A 180 -4.44 23.05 -9.50
N PHE A 181 -3.76 23.56 -8.47
CA PHE A 181 -4.45 24.14 -7.33
C PHE A 181 -5.26 25.39 -7.72
N LEU A 182 -4.69 26.28 -8.53
CA LEU A 182 -5.41 27.48 -9.03
C LEU A 182 -6.63 27.07 -9.87
N HIS A 183 -6.50 26.08 -10.75
CA HIS A 183 -7.60 25.57 -11.57
C HIS A 183 -8.71 25.00 -10.69
N LEU A 184 -8.37 24.12 -9.74
CA LEU A 184 -9.34 23.53 -8.83
C LEU A 184 -9.98 24.55 -7.89
N TYR A 185 -9.25 25.60 -7.51
CA TYR A 185 -9.78 26.72 -6.75
C TYR A 185 -10.88 27.45 -7.53
N ASN A 186 -10.63 27.76 -8.80
CA ASN A 186 -11.58 28.48 -9.64
C ASN A 186 -12.81 27.64 -10.03
N GLU A 187 -12.59 26.39 -10.45
CA GLU A 187 -13.65 25.55 -11.03
C GLU A 187 -14.46 24.79 -9.97
N TYR A 188 -13.82 24.42 -8.84
CA TYR A 188 -14.43 23.54 -7.84
C TYR A 188 -14.48 24.15 -6.44
N ASN A 189 -14.15 25.45 -6.29
CA ASN A 189 -14.01 26.11 -4.99
C ASN A 189 -13.13 25.30 -4.01
N CYS A 190 -12.07 24.69 -4.54
CA CYS A 190 -11.14 23.87 -3.76
C CYS A 190 -10.18 24.77 -2.98
N LYS A 191 -10.37 24.87 -1.68
CA LYS A 191 -9.59 25.78 -0.82
C LYS A 191 -8.41 25.14 -0.14
N VAL A 192 -8.31 23.81 -0.12
CA VAL A 192 -7.26 23.10 0.62
C VAL A 192 -6.54 22.12 -0.29
N GLN A 193 -5.20 22.12 -0.26
CA GLN A 193 -4.41 21.04 -0.83
C GLN A 193 -3.84 20.17 0.29
N LEU A 194 -4.01 18.85 0.13
CA LEU A 194 -3.51 17.80 1.02
C LEU A 194 -2.29 17.13 0.38
N GLY A 195 -1.32 16.68 1.18
CA GLY A 195 -0.16 15.97 0.63
C GLY A 195 0.79 15.47 1.72
N GLY A 196 1.86 14.78 1.30
CA GLY A 196 2.98 14.42 2.18
C GLY A 196 3.85 15.63 2.55
N ALA A 197 4.64 15.52 3.59
CA ALA A 197 5.56 16.60 4.02
C ALA A 197 6.57 17.00 2.93
N ASP A 198 6.94 16.07 2.05
CA ASP A 198 7.81 16.32 0.89
C ASP A 198 7.17 17.21 -0.16
N GLN A 199 5.83 17.30 -0.18
CA GLN A 199 5.05 18.10 -1.12
C GLN A 199 4.88 19.58 -0.68
N TRP A 200 5.32 19.96 0.51
CA TRP A 200 5.12 21.30 1.05
C TRP A 200 5.57 22.41 0.09
N GLY A 201 6.71 22.22 -0.56
CA GLY A 201 7.24 23.18 -1.55
C GLY A 201 6.33 23.40 -2.74
N ASN A 202 5.81 22.30 -3.33
CA ASN A 202 4.89 22.36 -4.47
C ASN A 202 3.53 22.95 -4.05
N ILE A 203 2.99 22.50 -2.91
CA ILE A 203 1.70 22.98 -2.38
C ILE A 203 1.72 24.49 -2.13
N THR A 204 2.76 24.98 -1.47
CA THR A 204 2.91 26.42 -1.18
C THR A 204 3.17 27.25 -2.45
N THR A 205 3.65 26.66 -3.53
CA THR A 205 3.68 27.35 -4.83
C THR A 205 2.26 27.58 -5.36
N GLY A 206 1.36 26.63 -5.15
CA GLY A 206 -0.06 26.79 -5.51
C GLY A 206 -0.77 27.88 -4.70
N THR A 207 -0.60 27.90 -3.37
CA THR A 207 -1.20 28.96 -2.53
C THR A 207 -0.65 30.34 -2.89
N GLU A 208 0.64 30.45 -3.19
CA GLU A 208 1.25 31.72 -3.63
C GLU A 208 0.75 32.15 -5.01
N LEU A 209 0.57 31.21 -5.94
CA LEU A 209 0.03 31.48 -7.27
C LEU A 209 -1.41 32.01 -7.17
N ILE A 210 -2.26 31.40 -6.37
CA ILE A 210 -3.64 31.85 -6.10
C ILE A 210 -3.62 33.27 -5.55
N ARG A 211 -2.83 33.53 -4.52
CA ARG A 211 -2.67 34.86 -3.93
C ARG A 211 -2.26 35.93 -4.95
N ARG A 212 -1.30 35.60 -5.84
CA ARG A 212 -0.80 36.56 -6.85
C ARG A 212 -1.76 36.81 -8.01
N LYS A 213 -2.54 35.78 -8.36
CA LYS A 213 -3.51 35.90 -9.48
C LYS A 213 -4.82 36.49 -9.04
N LEU A 214 -5.33 36.19 -7.85
CA LEU A 214 -6.68 36.51 -7.39
C LEU A 214 -6.68 37.59 -6.28
N GLY A 215 -5.51 37.92 -5.74
CA GLY A 215 -5.39 38.93 -4.68
C GLY A 215 -5.23 38.31 -3.27
N SER A 216 -4.96 39.16 -2.29
CA SER A 216 -4.68 38.73 -0.91
C SER A 216 -5.91 38.18 -0.18
N GLU A 217 -7.11 38.48 -0.68
CA GLU A 217 -8.38 37.98 -0.12
C GLU A 217 -8.73 36.57 -0.56
N ALA A 218 -7.98 36.00 -1.53
CA ALA A 218 -8.17 34.62 -1.96
C ALA A 218 -7.52 33.66 -0.95
N GLU A 219 -8.35 32.97 -0.18
CA GLU A 219 -7.94 32.05 0.88
C GLU A 219 -7.70 30.65 0.32
N ALA A 220 -6.45 30.21 0.30
CA ALA A 220 -6.04 28.85 -0.08
C ALA A 220 -5.04 28.31 0.93
N PHE A 221 -5.22 27.06 1.33
CA PHE A 221 -4.52 26.45 2.47
C PHE A 221 -3.82 25.15 2.12
N ALA A 222 -2.84 24.79 2.93
CA ALA A 222 -2.08 23.57 2.82
C ALA A 222 -2.14 22.79 4.13
N ILE A 223 -2.34 21.47 4.04
CA ILE A 223 -2.21 20.54 5.17
C ILE A 223 -1.34 19.37 4.69
N THR A 224 -0.27 19.08 5.41
CA THR A 224 0.61 17.96 5.09
C THR A 224 0.68 16.93 6.20
N CYS A 225 0.82 15.65 5.79
CA CYS A 225 1.06 14.54 6.69
C CYS A 225 2.54 14.15 6.75
N PRO A 226 3.00 13.51 7.84
CA PRO A 226 4.34 12.98 7.92
C PRO A 226 4.59 11.92 6.85
N LEU A 227 5.82 11.82 6.35
CA LEU A 227 6.23 10.66 5.58
C LEU A 227 6.29 9.44 6.50
N ILE A 228 5.61 8.38 6.10
CA ILE A 228 5.58 7.16 6.90
C ILE A 228 6.87 6.37 6.68
N THR A 229 7.55 6.10 7.79
CA THR A 229 8.73 5.24 7.87
C THR A 229 8.44 4.09 8.83
N LYS A 230 9.20 3.01 8.76
CA LYS A 230 9.21 2.00 9.81
C LYS A 230 9.88 2.57 11.07
N ALA A 231 9.68 1.92 12.23
CA ALA A 231 10.28 2.33 13.50
C ALA A 231 11.82 2.33 13.45
N ASP A 232 12.42 1.49 12.60
CA ASP A 232 13.87 1.43 12.34
C ASP A 232 14.38 2.54 11.40
N GLY A 233 13.51 3.45 10.95
CA GLY A 233 13.82 4.54 10.02
C GLY A 233 13.85 4.15 8.54
N THR A 234 13.65 2.88 8.20
CA THR A 234 13.61 2.43 6.81
C THR A 234 12.31 2.82 6.12
N LYS A 235 12.30 2.77 4.78
CA LYS A 235 11.12 3.16 3.99
C LYS A 235 9.95 2.21 4.24
N PHE A 236 8.79 2.78 4.57
CA PHE A 236 7.53 2.05 4.66
C PHE A 236 7.10 1.51 3.30
N GLY A 237 6.51 0.32 3.29
CA GLY A 237 5.91 -0.27 2.08
C GLY A 237 6.90 -0.96 1.14
N LYS A 238 8.17 -1.03 1.50
CA LYS A 238 9.17 -1.82 0.77
C LYS A 238 9.54 -3.08 1.56
N THR A 239 9.57 -4.19 0.84
CA THR A 239 10.10 -5.48 1.30
C THR A 239 11.31 -5.84 0.44
N GLU A 240 12.00 -6.93 0.73
CA GLU A 240 13.07 -7.46 -0.12
C GLU A 240 12.57 -7.77 -1.55
N SER A 241 11.30 -8.13 -1.70
CA SER A 241 10.63 -8.40 -2.98
C SER A 241 10.04 -7.15 -3.65
N GLY A 242 10.24 -5.95 -3.12
CA GLY A 242 9.78 -4.69 -3.69
C GLY A 242 8.62 -4.04 -2.93
N ASN A 243 7.75 -3.31 -3.65
CA ASN A 243 6.61 -2.63 -3.05
C ASN A 243 5.50 -3.61 -2.65
N VAL A 244 4.79 -3.28 -1.56
CA VAL A 244 3.53 -3.96 -1.20
C VAL A 244 2.38 -3.23 -1.90
N TRP A 245 1.81 -3.88 -2.90
CA TRP A 245 0.79 -3.31 -3.78
C TRP A 245 -0.62 -3.56 -3.24
N LEU A 246 -1.56 -2.68 -3.61
CA LEU A 246 -2.98 -2.85 -3.27
C LEU A 246 -3.69 -3.81 -4.23
N ASP A 247 -3.13 -4.03 -5.44
CA ASP A 247 -3.68 -4.97 -6.41
C ASP A 247 -3.21 -6.39 -6.10
N ALA A 248 -4.16 -7.32 -6.04
CA ALA A 248 -3.92 -8.74 -5.79
C ALA A 248 -3.04 -9.41 -6.86
N ARG A 249 -2.95 -8.86 -8.07
CA ARG A 249 -2.06 -9.33 -9.14
C ARG A 249 -0.59 -9.20 -8.78
N TYR A 250 -0.23 -8.18 -7.99
CA TYR A 250 1.17 -7.89 -7.62
C TYR A 250 1.51 -8.30 -6.19
N THR A 251 0.58 -8.14 -5.27
CA THR A 251 0.73 -8.60 -3.88
C THR A 251 -0.55 -9.32 -3.50
N SER A 252 -0.49 -10.64 -3.38
CA SER A 252 -1.68 -11.41 -3.04
C SER A 252 -2.25 -11.00 -1.68
N PRO A 253 -3.56 -11.20 -1.45
CA PRO A 253 -4.20 -10.94 -0.16
C PRO A 253 -3.50 -11.64 1.01
N TYR A 254 -2.96 -12.84 0.81
CA TYR A 254 -2.17 -13.54 1.81
C TYR A 254 -0.86 -12.79 2.16
N LYS A 255 -0.05 -12.41 1.15
CA LYS A 255 1.19 -11.64 1.37
C LYS A 255 0.89 -10.27 1.95
N PHE A 256 -0.19 -9.64 1.52
CA PHE A 256 -0.66 -8.36 2.04
C PHE A 256 -1.03 -8.48 3.53
N TYR A 257 -1.81 -9.49 3.90
CA TYR A 257 -2.13 -9.81 5.30
C TYR A 257 -0.89 -10.07 6.14
N GLN A 258 0.06 -10.89 5.63
CA GLN A 258 1.31 -11.21 6.31
C GLN A 258 2.19 -9.97 6.54
N PHE A 259 2.20 -9.02 5.61
CA PHE A 259 2.95 -7.78 5.79
C PHE A 259 2.50 -7.05 7.06
N TRP A 260 1.19 -6.85 7.22
CA TRP A 260 0.64 -6.16 8.40
C TRP A 260 0.76 -6.98 9.67
N LEU A 261 0.60 -8.28 9.57
CA LEU A 261 0.75 -9.19 10.70
C LEU A 261 2.18 -9.19 11.26
N ASN A 262 3.19 -8.94 10.44
CA ASN A 262 4.61 -9.04 10.81
C ASN A 262 5.27 -7.69 11.14
N VAL A 263 4.54 -6.58 11.22
CA VAL A 263 5.11 -5.30 11.65
C VAL A 263 5.54 -5.35 13.13
N SER A 264 6.49 -4.49 13.50
CA SER A 264 6.94 -4.36 14.89
C SER A 264 5.82 -3.86 15.79
N ASP A 265 5.96 -3.99 17.11
CA ASP A 265 4.97 -3.50 18.07
C ASP A 265 4.83 -1.97 17.98
N ASP A 266 5.94 -1.25 17.85
CA ASP A 266 5.94 0.21 17.69
C ASP A 266 5.26 0.65 16.39
N ASP A 267 5.52 -0.05 15.29
CA ASP A 267 4.84 0.20 14.03
C ASP A 267 3.34 -0.12 14.10
N ALA A 268 2.97 -1.21 14.73
CA ALA A 268 1.57 -1.59 14.90
C ALA A 268 0.76 -0.51 15.63
N LYS A 269 1.33 0.08 16.70
CA LYS A 269 0.70 1.19 17.46
C LYS A 269 0.50 2.46 16.64
N ARG A 270 1.40 2.71 15.69
CA ARG A 270 1.27 3.84 14.76
C ARG A 270 0.32 3.53 13.63
N TYR A 271 0.48 2.36 13.01
CA TYR A 271 -0.25 2.00 11.79
C TYR A 271 -1.72 1.72 12.04
N ILE A 272 -2.10 1.18 13.22
CA ILE A 272 -3.50 0.98 13.58
C ILE A 272 -4.29 2.31 13.56
N LYS A 273 -3.64 3.43 13.93
CA LYS A 273 -4.22 4.76 13.89
C LYS A 273 -4.35 5.30 12.46
N ILE A 274 -3.37 5.03 11.60
CA ILE A 274 -3.25 5.61 10.26
C ILE A 274 -4.09 4.84 9.24
N PHE A 275 -4.02 3.50 9.27
CA PHE A 275 -4.54 2.64 8.20
C PHE A 275 -5.86 1.97 8.52
N THR A 276 -6.51 2.30 9.64
CA THR A 276 -7.84 1.78 9.97
C THR A 276 -8.85 2.90 10.16
N LEU A 277 -10.14 2.53 10.06
CA LEU A 277 -11.26 3.44 10.32
C LEU A 277 -11.80 3.28 11.75
N LEU A 278 -11.10 2.54 12.60
CA LEU A 278 -11.46 2.36 14.01
C LEU A 278 -11.48 3.71 14.73
N ASP A 279 -12.40 3.87 15.67
CA ASP A 279 -12.45 5.06 16.51
C ASP A 279 -11.33 5.07 17.57
N ARG A 280 -11.15 6.23 18.19
CA ARG A 280 -10.07 6.45 19.15
C ARG A 280 -10.15 5.53 20.35
N GLU A 281 -11.35 5.35 20.91
CA GLU A 281 -11.58 4.51 22.10
C GLU A 281 -11.19 3.05 21.83
N THR A 282 -11.65 2.52 20.69
CA THR A 282 -11.31 1.16 20.24
C THR A 282 -9.79 0.99 20.06
N VAL A 283 -9.12 1.97 19.42
CA VAL A 283 -7.68 1.91 19.18
C VAL A 283 -6.89 1.98 20.48
N GLU A 284 -7.26 2.87 21.41
CA GLU A 284 -6.60 3.01 22.71
C GLU A 284 -6.79 1.74 23.57
N ALA A 285 -7.96 1.11 23.53
CA ALA A 285 -8.21 -0.16 24.21
C ALA A 285 -7.36 -1.31 23.63
N LEU A 286 -7.26 -1.41 22.30
CA LEU A 286 -6.42 -2.42 21.64
C LEU A 286 -4.93 -2.24 21.96
N ILE A 287 -4.46 -1.00 22.03
CA ILE A 287 -3.07 -0.70 22.42
C ILE A 287 -2.82 -1.13 23.85
N ALA A 288 -3.73 -0.82 24.77
CA ALA A 288 -3.61 -1.20 26.18
C ALA A 288 -3.59 -2.73 26.35
N GLU A 289 -4.51 -3.45 25.68
CA GLU A 289 -4.52 -4.92 25.67
C GLU A 289 -3.21 -5.50 25.12
N HIS A 290 -2.70 -4.93 24.04
CA HIS A 290 -1.44 -5.36 23.43
C HIS A 290 -0.25 -5.15 24.38
N ASP A 291 -0.21 -4.04 25.11
CA ASP A 291 0.89 -3.72 26.03
C ASP A 291 0.95 -4.68 27.24
N GLU A 292 -0.18 -5.26 27.65
CA GLU A 292 -0.23 -6.30 28.70
C GLU A 292 0.38 -7.64 28.23
N ALA A 293 0.20 -8.01 26.95
CA ALA A 293 0.65 -9.29 26.40
C ALA A 293 1.12 -9.19 24.94
N PRO A 294 2.25 -8.49 24.64
CA PRO A 294 2.69 -8.24 23.24
C PRO A 294 2.91 -9.52 22.43
N HIS A 295 3.32 -10.62 23.08
CA HIS A 295 3.55 -11.90 22.44
C HIS A 295 2.30 -12.53 21.81
N LEU A 296 1.09 -12.11 22.20
CA LEU A 296 -0.18 -12.53 21.58
C LEU A 296 -0.45 -11.81 20.25
N ARG A 297 0.25 -10.70 19.98
CA ARG A 297 0.19 -9.91 18.74
C ARG A 297 -1.25 -9.46 18.38
N VAL A 298 -2.04 -9.12 19.40
CA VAL A 298 -3.46 -8.73 19.23
C VAL A 298 -3.57 -7.53 18.31
N LEU A 299 -2.69 -6.55 18.48
CA LEU A 299 -2.70 -5.31 17.71
C LEU A 299 -2.36 -5.54 16.23
N GLN A 300 -1.32 -6.35 15.93
CA GLN A 300 -0.96 -6.68 14.55
C GLN A 300 -2.05 -7.50 13.86
N LYS A 301 -2.68 -8.44 14.58
CA LYS A 301 -3.79 -9.23 14.04
C LYS A 301 -4.95 -8.32 13.65
N ARG A 302 -5.38 -7.45 14.55
CA ARG A 302 -6.47 -6.51 14.26
C ARG A 302 -6.11 -5.56 13.11
N LEU A 303 -4.91 -5.02 13.08
CA LEU A 303 -4.43 -4.18 11.98
C LEU A 303 -4.48 -4.93 10.64
N ALA A 304 -3.96 -6.15 10.59
CA ALA A 304 -3.96 -6.97 9.38
C ALA A 304 -5.38 -7.31 8.90
N GLU A 305 -6.28 -7.62 9.82
CA GLU A 305 -7.70 -7.89 9.54
C GLU A 305 -8.39 -6.67 8.93
N GLU A 306 -8.32 -5.52 9.60
CA GLU A 306 -8.99 -4.29 9.15
C GLU A 306 -8.49 -3.85 7.77
N VAL A 307 -7.17 -3.81 7.58
CA VAL A 307 -6.61 -3.30 6.32
C VAL A 307 -6.81 -4.30 5.17
N THR A 308 -6.68 -5.60 5.42
CA THR A 308 -6.92 -6.62 4.37
C THR A 308 -8.39 -6.66 3.97
N MET A 309 -9.31 -6.62 4.92
CA MET A 309 -10.74 -6.56 4.63
C MET A 309 -11.12 -5.31 3.83
N MET A 310 -10.54 -4.16 4.18
CA MET A 310 -10.82 -2.88 3.53
C MET A 310 -10.31 -2.83 2.07
N ILE A 311 -9.14 -3.39 1.78
CA ILE A 311 -8.49 -3.30 0.46
C ILE A 311 -8.94 -4.43 -0.47
N HIS A 312 -9.06 -5.64 0.03
CA HIS A 312 -9.39 -6.82 -0.77
C HIS A 312 -10.86 -7.23 -0.61
N SER A 313 -11.19 -7.94 0.42
CA SER A 313 -12.57 -8.27 0.84
C SER A 313 -12.55 -9.11 2.12
N LYS A 314 -13.75 -9.38 2.67
CA LYS A 314 -13.90 -10.30 3.80
C LYS A 314 -13.53 -11.74 3.42
N GLU A 315 -13.92 -12.18 2.23
CA GLU A 315 -13.62 -13.54 1.73
C GLU A 315 -12.11 -13.74 1.57
N GLU A 316 -11.41 -12.75 1.02
CA GLU A 316 -9.96 -12.80 0.84
C GLU A 316 -9.22 -12.74 2.18
N LEU A 317 -9.73 -12.00 3.17
CA LEU A 317 -9.22 -12.03 4.53
C LEU A 317 -9.37 -13.42 5.16
N GLU A 318 -10.54 -14.05 5.06
CA GLU A 318 -10.79 -15.39 5.60
C GLU A 318 -9.84 -16.44 4.98
N LYS A 319 -9.61 -16.37 3.67
CA LYS A 319 -8.62 -17.22 2.99
C LYS A 319 -7.18 -16.95 3.48
N ALA A 320 -6.79 -15.69 3.63
CA ALA A 320 -5.47 -15.31 4.11
C ALA A 320 -5.23 -15.78 5.55
N GLN A 321 -6.24 -15.67 6.42
CA GLN A 321 -6.19 -16.18 7.80
C GLN A 321 -6.10 -17.70 7.85
N ALA A 322 -6.89 -18.42 7.04
CA ALA A 322 -6.82 -19.87 6.94
C ALA A 322 -5.44 -20.33 6.49
N ALA A 323 -4.88 -19.68 5.46
CA ALA A 323 -3.54 -19.94 4.96
C ALA A 323 -2.45 -19.67 6.03
N SER A 324 -2.57 -18.56 6.77
CA SER A 324 -1.64 -18.22 7.87
C SER A 324 -1.66 -19.29 8.98
N ASN A 325 -2.86 -19.77 9.34
CA ASN A 325 -3.02 -20.82 10.34
C ASN A 325 -2.42 -22.16 9.91
N ILE A 326 -2.32 -22.43 8.63
CA ILE A 326 -1.67 -23.65 8.11
C ILE A 326 -0.18 -23.66 8.40
N LEU A 327 0.51 -22.52 8.25
CA LEU A 327 1.95 -22.42 8.52
C LEU A 327 2.27 -22.35 10.02
N PHE A 328 1.54 -21.51 10.74
CA PHE A 328 1.92 -21.10 12.11
C PHE A 328 1.03 -21.69 13.20
N GLY A 329 -0.08 -22.34 12.83
CA GLY A 329 -1.07 -22.91 13.74
C GLY A 329 -1.13 -24.44 13.70
N ASN A 330 -2.13 -24.98 14.42
CA ASN A 330 -2.45 -26.41 14.44
C ASN A 330 -3.48 -26.75 13.32
N ALA A 331 -3.28 -26.21 12.12
CA ALA A 331 -4.20 -26.46 11.02
C ALA A 331 -4.27 -27.94 10.65
N THR A 332 -5.47 -28.40 10.33
CA THR A 332 -5.74 -29.76 9.91
C THR A 332 -5.34 -30.02 8.44
N SER A 333 -5.21 -31.27 8.08
CA SER A 333 -5.05 -31.69 6.67
C SER A 333 -6.19 -31.20 5.77
N GLU A 334 -7.40 -31.12 6.30
CA GLU A 334 -8.59 -30.60 5.59
C GLU A 334 -8.44 -29.12 5.21
N ALA A 335 -7.95 -28.29 6.14
CA ALA A 335 -7.70 -26.88 5.88
C ALA A 335 -6.61 -26.69 4.78
N LEU A 336 -5.56 -27.53 4.81
CA LEU A 336 -4.53 -27.51 3.76
C LEU A 336 -5.11 -27.91 2.38
N ARG A 337 -5.98 -28.90 2.34
CA ARG A 337 -6.61 -29.40 1.10
C ARG A 337 -7.67 -28.42 0.53
N SER A 338 -8.18 -27.50 1.34
CA SER A 338 -9.13 -26.48 0.89
C SER A 338 -8.47 -25.28 0.18
N LEU A 339 -7.14 -25.17 0.23
CA LEU A 339 -6.41 -24.11 -0.48
C LEU A 339 -6.44 -24.32 -2.00
N ASP A 340 -6.62 -23.23 -2.74
CA ASP A 340 -6.34 -23.23 -4.16
C ASP A 340 -4.82 -23.31 -4.43
N GLU A 341 -4.45 -23.70 -5.66
CA GLU A 341 -3.06 -23.88 -6.05
C GLU A 341 -2.22 -22.61 -5.86
N ALA A 342 -2.75 -21.45 -6.22
CA ALA A 342 -2.05 -20.18 -6.13
C ALA A 342 -1.74 -19.82 -4.68
N THR A 343 -2.72 -19.97 -3.80
CA THR A 343 -2.55 -19.72 -2.35
C THR A 343 -1.59 -20.72 -1.73
N LEU A 344 -1.68 -22.02 -2.10
CA LEU A 344 -0.75 -23.05 -1.63
C LEU A 344 0.70 -22.67 -1.96
N LEU A 345 0.99 -22.30 -3.20
CA LEU A 345 2.32 -21.93 -3.65
C LEU A 345 2.84 -20.66 -2.95
N GLN A 346 1.97 -19.72 -2.66
CA GLN A 346 2.35 -18.50 -1.92
C GLN A 346 2.63 -18.77 -0.45
N VAL A 347 1.82 -19.61 0.20
CA VAL A 347 2.02 -20.03 1.59
C VAL A 347 3.37 -20.72 1.78
N PHE A 348 3.74 -21.55 0.81
CA PHE A 348 4.99 -22.29 0.83
C PHE A 348 6.09 -21.69 -0.06
N GLU A 349 5.99 -20.40 -0.41
CA GLU A 349 7.05 -19.69 -1.11
C GLU A 349 8.34 -19.69 -0.27
N GLY A 350 9.46 -20.01 -0.92
CA GLY A 350 10.78 -20.07 -0.26
C GLY A 350 11.08 -21.37 0.50
N VAL A 351 10.13 -22.31 0.60
CA VAL A 351 10.47 -23.65 1.08
C VAL A 351 11.14 -24.45 -0.05
N PRO A 352 12.07 -25.40 0.27
CA PRO A 352 12.67 -26.27 -0.74
C PRO A 352 11.59 -27.02 -1.52
N GLN A 353 11.71 -26.99 -2.86
CA GLN A 353 10.78 -27.62 -3.78
C GLN A 353 11.46 -28.77 -4.52
N PHE A 354 10.71 -29.86 -4.75
CA PHE A 354 11.14 -31.02 -5.48
C PHE A 354 10.08 -31.44 -6.47
N THR A 355 10.47 -32.20 -7.48
CA THR A 355 9.56 -32.75 -8.49
C THR A 355 9.69 -34.27 -8.52
N MET A 356 8.57 -34.97 -8.66
CA MET A 356 8.51 -36.40 -8.91
C MET A 356 7.55 -36.72 -10.06
N SER A 357 7.78 -37.81 -10.75
CA SER A 357 6.87 -38.28 -11.78
C SER A 357 5.59 -38.87 -11.17
N ARG A 358 4.44 -38.62 -11.80
CA ARG A 358 3.17 -39.27 -11.44
C ARG A 358 3.22 -40.77 -11.53
N ALA A 359 4.11 -41.35 -12.40
CA ALA A 359 4.37 -42.77 -12.49
C ALA A 359 5.01 -43.34 -11.23
N ASP A 360 5.55 -42.50 -10.36
CA ASP A 360 6.15 -42.91 -9.09
C ASP A 360 5.14 -43.02 -7.93
N LEU A 361 3.89 -42.63 -8.16
CA LEU A 361 2.80 -42.89 -7.21
C LEU A 361 2.65 -44.42 -7.02
N GLY A 362 2.29 -44.83 -5.80
CA GLY A 362 2.28 -46.22 -5.37
C GLY A 362 3.60 -46.67 -4.75
N LYS A 363 4.69 -45.89 -4.84
CA LYS A 363 5.94 -46.18 -4.12
C LYS A 363 5.83 -45.89 -2.64
N PRO A 364 6.61 -46.61 -1.80
CA PRO A 364 6.71 -46.34 -0.36
C PRO A 364 7.13 -44.88 -0.08
N PHE A 365 6.54 -44.27 0.94
CA PHE A 365 6.86 -42.89 1.35
C PHE A 365 8.37 -42.68 1.53
N VAL A 366 9.05 -43.62 2.17
CA VAL A 366 10.52 -43.55 2.39
C VAL A 366 11.28 -43.44 1.09
N ASP A 367 10.85 -44.14 0.04
CA ASP A 367 11.51 -44.13 -1.27
C ASP A 367 11.28 -42.79 -1.97
N VAL A 368 10.06 -42.24 -1.88
CA VAL A 368 9.73 -40.93 -2.42
C VAL A 368 10.58 -39.84 -1.77
N VAL A 369 10.63 -39.75 -0.47
CA VAL A 369 11.28 -38.62 0.24
C VAL A 369 12.80 -38.78 0.41
N ALA A 370 13.36 -39.96 0.28
CA ALA A 370 14.81 -40.18 0.40
C ALA A 370 15.49 -40.42 -0.95
N ASP A 371 14.90 -41.25 -1.82
CA ASP A 371 15.53 -41.60 -3.10
C ASP A 371 15.16 -40.61 -4.22
N LEU A 372 13.88 -40.29 -4.38
CA LEU A 372 13.41 -39.43 -5.46
C LEU A 372 13.65 -37.97 -5.15
N CYS A 373 13.07 -37.45 -4.07
CA CYS A 373 13.05 -36.03 -3.76
C CYS A 373 14.18 -35.55 -2.86
N LYS A 374 15.01 -36.44 -2.28
CA LYS A 374 16.14 -36.06 -1.42
C LYS A 374 15.78 -35.14 -0.23
N VAL A 375 14.56 -35.22 0.26
CA VAL A 375 14.12 -34.51 1.49
C VAL A 375 14.88 -35.06 2.71
N PHE A 376 15.17 -36.34 2.68
CA PHE A 376 16.02 -36.99 3.66
C PHE A 376 17.34 -37.49 3.02
N PRO A 377 18.47 -37.36 3.73
CA PRO A 377 19.77 -37.83 3.24
C PRO A 377 19.81 -39.34 3.01
N SER A 378 19.00 -40.11 3.77
CA SER A 378 18.93 -41.57 3.67
C SER A 378 17.59 -42.14 4.14
N LYS A 379 17.25 -43.34 3.63
CA LYS A 379 16.07 -44.08 4.10
C LYS A 379 16.13 -44.41 5.60
N GLY A 380 17.34 -44.64 6.14
CA GLY A 380 17.56 -44.95 7.56
C GLY A 380 17.16 -43.74 8.44
N GLU A 381 17.56 -42.52 8.04
CA GLU A 381 17.18 -41.30 8.75
C GLU A 381 15.68 -41.07 8.69
N CYS A 382 15.07 -41.23 7.50
CA CYS A 382 13.62 -41.09 7.34
C CYS A 382 12.87 -42.06 8.28
N ARG A 383 13.22 -43.37 8.27
CA ARG A 383 12.59 -44.38 9.14
C ARG A 383 12.72 -44.02 10.62
N LYS A 384 13.90 -43.59 11.05
CA LYS A 384 14.14 -43.19 12.44
C LYS A 384 13.28 -42.00 12.84
N MET A 385 13.17 -40.98 11.97
CA MET A 385 12.32 -39.81 12.24
C MET A 385 10.83 -40.15 12.22
N VAL A 386 10.38 -41.01 11.32
CA VAL A 386 8.98 -41.49 11.28
C VAL A 386 8.64 -42.24 12.58
N GLN A 387 9.51 -43.18 13.03
CA GLN A 387 9.33 -43.87 14.31
C GLN A 387 9.29 -42.91 15.50
N GLY A 388 10.09 -41.84 15.48
CA GLY A 388 10.06 -40.79 16.50
C GLY A 388 8.86 -39.83 16.38
N GLY A 389 7.97 -40.02 15.39
CA GLY A 389 6.80 -39.17 15.16
C GLY A 389 7.15 -37.77 14.67
N GLY A 390 8.32 -37.57 14.09
CA GLY A 390 8.83 -36.28 13.63
C GLY A 390 8.52 -35.96 12.17
N VAL A 391 7.71 -36.77 11.47
CA VAL A 391 7.40 -36.60 10.06
C VAL A 391 5.90 -36.53 9.84
N GLN A 392 5.47 -35.55 9.05
CA GLN A 392 4.09 -35.44 8.58
C GLN A 392 4.05 -35.35 7.04
N LEU A 393 3.01 -35.94 6.48
CA LEU A 393 2.61 -35.73 5.08
C LEU A 393 1.27 -35.00 5.08
N ASN A 394 1.19 -33.84 4.43
CA ASN A 394 -0.02 -33.02 4.38
C ASN A 394 -0.62 -32.71 5.76
N LYS A 395 0.24 -32.41 6.75
CA LYS A 395 -0.14 -32.18 8.16
C LYS A 395 -0.64 -33.43 8.91
N GLU A 396 -0.64 -34.59 8.29
CA GLU A 396 -0.96 -35.87 8.95
C GLU A 396 0.33 -36.61 9.33
N LYS A 397 0.35 -37.11 10.55
CA LYS A 397 1.52 -37.87 11.04
C LYS A 397 1.71 -39.15 10.22
N VAL A 398 2.90 -39.33 9.66
CA VAL A 398 3.29 -40.57 9.00
C VAL A 398 3.61 -41.60 10.06
N ALA A 399 2.75 -42.64 10.20
CA ALA A 399 2.93 -43.69 11.18
C ALA A 399 3.85 -44.81 10.68
N ASP A 400 3.84 -45.05 9.38
CA ASP A 400 4.67 -46.09 8.72
C ASP A 400 5.42 -45.49 7.52
N ALA A 401 6.74 -45.59 7.53
CA ALA A 401 7.58 -45.13 6.43
C ALA A 401 7.42 -45.98 5.14
N MET A 402 6.83 -47.16 5.25
CA MET A 402 6.54 -48.04 4.11
C MET A 402 5.15 -47.82 3.51
N ARG A 403 4.33 -46.91 4.04
CA ARG A 403 3.06 -46.58 3.43
C ARG A 403 3.26 -46.10 1.99
N GLU A 404 2.37 -46.48 1.11
CA GLU A 404 2.37 -45.99 -0.27
C GLU A 404 1.89 -44.55 -0.34
N VAL A 405 2.50 -43.74 -1.23
CA VAL A 405 2.06 -42.42 -1.60
C VAL A 405 1.12 -42.54 -2.80
N THR A 406 -0.13 -42.11 -2.66
CA THR A 406 -1.19 -42.35 -3.65
C THR A 406 -1.79 -41.05 -4.16
N GLU A 407 -2.62 -41.13 -5.21
CA GLU A 407 -3.39 -39.99 -5.73
C GLU A 407 -4.23 -39.29 -4.65
N SER A 408 -4.71 -40.02 -3.66
CA SER A 408 -5.49 -39.43 -2.57
C SER A 408 -4.65 -38.56 -1.60
N ASP A 409 -3.34 -38.67 -1.66
CA ASP A 409 -2.44 -37.81 -0.89
C ASP A 409 -2.23 -36.45 -1.57
N LEU A 410 -2.57 -36.30 -2.86
CA LEU A 410 -2.31 -35.07 -3.58
C LEU A 410 -3.20 -33.91 -3.11
N ILE A 411 -2.58 -32.78 -2.83
CA ILE A 411 -3.23 -31.48 -2.62
C ILE A 411 -3.42 -30.84 -4.01
N ALA A 412 -4.61 -30.31 -4.30
CA ALA A 412 -4.98 -29.77 -5.61
C ALA A 412 -4.62 -30.72 -6.77
N GLY A 413 -4.64 -32.06 -6.54
CA GLY A 413 -4.30 -33.08 -7.53
C GLY A 413 -2.82 -33.09 -8.00
N LYS A 414 -1.92 -32.35 -7.33
CA LYS A 414 -0.58 -32.11 -7.87
C LYS A 414 0.53 -31.98 -6.81
N TYR A 415 0.22 -31.68 -5.55
CA TYR A 415 1.23 -31.35 -4.56
C TYR A 415 1.21 -32.27 -3.36
N LEU A 416 2.40 -32.51 -2.78
CA LEU A 416 2.59 -33.16 -1.49
C LEU A 416 3.37 -32.23 -0.57
N LEU A 417 2.92 -32.04 0.65
CA LEU A 417 3.61 -31.26 1.66
C LEU A 417 4.24 -32.20 2.70
N VAL A 418 5.57 -32.26 2.70
CA VAL A 418 6.33 -33.02 3.70
C VAL A 418 6.82 -32.07 4.79
N GLN A 419 6.56 -32.40 6.06
CA GLN A 419 7.08 -31.67 7.21
C GLN A 419 8.06 -32.56 7.99
N LYS A 420 9.29 -32.05 8.18
CA LYS A 420 10.37 -32.68 8.95
C LYS A 420 10.60 -31.90 10.24
N GLY A 421 10.22 -32.48 11.37
CA GLY A 421 10.20 -31.78 12.66
C GLY A 421 9.13 -30.69 12.75
N LYS A 422 9.35 -29.66 13.58
CA LYS A 422 8.34 -28.63 13.85
C LYS A 422 8.26 -27.50 12.83
N LYS A 423 9.36 -27.24 12.09
CA LYS A 423 9.49 -25.99 11.30
C LYS A 423 9.95 -26.17 9.85
N ASN A 424 10.40 -27.37 9.46
CA ASN A 424 10.96 -27.57 8.13
C ASN A 424 9.91 -28.19 7.21
N TYR A 425 9.49 -27.41 6.20
CA TYR A 425 8.55 -27.82 5.18
C TYR A 425 9.25 -28.02 3.84
N PHE A 426 8.73 -28.96 3.06
CA PHE A 426 9.21 -29.30 1.72
C PHE A 426 8.00 -29.55 0.84
N LEU A 427 7.95 -28.88 -0.32
CA LEU A 427 6.86 -29.04 -1.27
C LEU A 427 7.32 -29.92 -2.43
N ILE A 428 6.57 -30.98 -2.73
CA ILE A 428 6.84 -31.87 -3.84
C ILE A 428 5.75 -31.67 -4.89
N THR A 429 6.14 -31.32 -6.10
CA THR A 429 5.25 -31.24 -7.27
C THR A 429 5.24 -32.60 -7.96
N VAL A 430 4.05 -33.12 -8.28
CA VAL A 430 3.84 -34.39 -8.99
C VAL A 430 3.40 -34.09 -10.42
N GLU A 431 4.23 -34.44 -11.39
CA GLU A 431 4.05 -34.19 -12.84
C GLU A 431 3.79 -35.48 -13.63
#